data_7f244f3e96c671eedb95ad0dee60cf6f
#
_entry.id   7f244f3e96c671eedb95ad0dee60cf6f
#
_cell.length_a   1.000
_cell.length_b   1.000
_cell.length_c   1.000
_cell.angle_alpha   90.00
_cell.angle_beta   90.00
_cell.angle_gamma   90.00
#
_symmetry.space_group_name_H-M   'P 1'
#
loop_
_entity.id
_entity.type
_entity.pdbx_description
1 polymer ?
#
loop_
_entity_poly.entity_id
_entity_poly.type
_entity_poly.pdbx_seq_one_letter_code
_entity_poly.pdbx_strand_id
1 'polypeptide(L)'
;MLVANNTPIEKYLLHERLIWVKREDLCCPYPGPAFSKVRGLSAHLKVLSENGILSVGVISTLVSKAGWGTAYISQPLNMKCYNFYPRSGREDVPVKEYCGMSEEFGGIQVDLTNTRGSIFWHRAKKYLSEHEDGHFEMLTHHLKLQETIVETAAEFCRTIEAWGEFPSTIIIPVGSGTICAGVLSGIEQTSTGKKHLTCKVIGVTATKDVDEDRRRASIIKAANVHVGSMFDAINHFEVVKTYRAYMEPVSRNTSPFPCNPWYDAKAWEWLDNSIAAGNQLDEPVLFWNIGS
;
A
#
# COMPACT_ATOMS: atom_id res chain seq x y z
N MET A 1 -10.79 -16.57 -7.58
CA MET A 1 -9.55 -16.07 -6.92
C MET A 1 -9.79 -14.61 -6.63
N LEU A 2 -9.75 -14.19 -5.35
CA LEU A 2 -10.05 -12.80 -4.95
C LEU A 2 -8.91 -11.81 -5.30
N VAL A 3 -7.71 -12.32 -5.45
CA VAL A 3 -6.50 -11.53 -5.70
C VAL A 3 -5.78 -12.11 -6.91
N ALA A 4 -5.51 -11.27 -7.91
CA ALA A 4 -4.81 -11.65 -9.13
C ALA A 4 -3.28 -11.58 -8.93
N ASN A 5 -2.56 -12.57 -9.45
CA ASN A 5 -1.10 -12.56 -9.60
C ASN A 5 -0.73 -12.01 -10.98
N ASN A 6 0.51 -11.56 -11.15
CA ASN A 6 1.03 -11.04 -12.40
C ASN A 6 0.17 -9.91 -13.00
N THR A 7 -0.11 -8.89 -12.20
CA THR A 7 -0.73 -7.68 -12.74
C THR A 7 0.12 -7.09 -13.87
N PRO A 8 -0.50 -6.48 -14.89
CA PRO A 8 0.22 -6.09 -16.10
C PRO A 8 1.25 -4.97 -15.85
N ILE A 9 2.23 -4.91 -16.74
CA ILE A 9 3.10 -3.76 -16.93
C ILE A 9 2.67 -3.07 -18.22
N GLU A 10 2.38 -1.79 -18.14
CA GLU A 10 1.95 -0.96 -19.26
C GLU A 10 2.99 0.12 -19.58
N LYS A 11 3.00 0.63 -20.80
CA LYS A 11 3.94 1.66 -21.26
C LYS A 11 3.22 2.97 -21.47
N TYR A 12 3.79 4.04 -20.95
CA TYR A 12 3.26 5.39 -21.13
C TYR A 12 4.38 6.37 -21.45
N LEU A 13 4.06 7.41 -22.22
CA LEU A 13 4.98 8.53 -22.46
C LEU A 13 4.70 9.66 -21.49
N LEU A 14 5.76 10.18 -20.84
CA LEU A 14 5.74 11.35 -20.00
C LEU A 14 6.91 12.26 -20.38
N HIS A 15 6.64 13.43 -20.94
CA HIS A 15 7.67 14.35 -21.47
C HIS A 15 8.67 13.64 -22.41
N GLU A 16 8.15 12.87 -23.37
CA GLU A 16 8.94 12.08 -24.35
C GLU A 16 9.77 10.94 -23.74
N ARG A 17 9.69 10.72 -22.42
CA ARG A 17 10.31 9.56 -21.75
C ARG A 17 9.35 8.40 -21.62
N LEU A 18 9.87 7.20 -21.80
CA LEU A 18 9.11 5.96 -21.63
C LEU A 18 9.06 5.59 -20.13
N ILE A 19 7.86 5.59 -19.56
CA ILE A 19 7.59 5.14 -18.20
C ILE A 19 6.85 3.81 -18.26
N TRP A 20 7.41 2.80 -17.62
CA TRP A 20 6.74 1.54 -17.38
C TRP A 20 5.90 1.64 -16.14
N VAL A 21 4.68 1.12 -16.14
CA VAL A 21 3.76 1.20 -15.00
C VAL A 21 3.31 -0.20 -14.61
N LYS A 22 3.69 -0.62 -13.41
CA LYS A 22 3.15 -1.83 -12.79
C LYS A 22 1.76 -1.53 -12.24
N ARG A 23 0.75 -2.19 -12.78
CA ARG A 23 -0.67 -1.94 -12.48
C ARG A 23 -1.16 -2.78 -11.29
N GLU A 24 -0.58 -2.55 -10.09
CA GLU A 24 -0.99 -3.22 -8.86
C GLU A 24 -2.38 -2.80 -8.37
N ASP A 25 -2.94 -1.72 -8.88
CA ASP A 25 -4.34 -1.36 -8.73
C ASP A 25 -5.30 -2.43 -9.30
N LEU A 26 -4.83 -3.26 -10.23
CA LEU A 26 -5.60 -4.36 -10.83
C LEU A 26 -5.46 -5.69 -10.08
N CYS A 27 -4.73 -5.72 -8.94
CA CYS A 27 -4.53 -6.96 -8.19
C CYS A 27 -5.81 -7.52 -7.57
N CYS A 28 -6.80 -6.65 -7.35
CA CYS A 28 -8.12 -7.02 -6.84
C CYS A 28 -9.19 -6.43 -7.76
N PRO A 29 -9.77 -7.25 -8.67
CA PRO A 29 -10.77 -6.75 -9.60
C PRO A 29 -12.05 -6.35 -8.87
N TYR A 30 -12.79 -5.40 -9.47
CA TYR A 30 -14.11 -5.01 -8.98
C TYR A 30 -15.00 -6.26 -8.80
N PRO A 31 -15.80 -6.38 -7.72
CA PRO A 31 -16.10 -5.37 -6.71
C PRO A 31 -15.11 -5.29 -5.54
N GLY A 32 -13.95 -5.91 -5.61
CA GLY A 32 -12.89 -5.72 -4.65
C GLY A 32 -12.20 -4.35 -4.79
N PRO A 33 -11.48 -3.90 -3.75
CA PRO A 33 -10.80 -2.62 -3.78
C PRO A 33 -9.56 -2.67 -4.69
N ALA A 34 -9.40 -1.67 -5.53
CA ALA A 34 -8.13 -1.40 -6.22
C ALA A 34 -7.07 -0.93 -5.20
N PHE A 35 -6.40 -1.90 -4.54
CA PHE A 35 -5.56 -1.66 -3.38
C PHE A 35 -4.61 -2.84 -3.12
N SER A 36 -3.34 -2.71 -3.47
CA SER A 36 -2.37 -3.82 -3.50
C SER A 36 -2.13 -4.55 -2.16
N LYS A 37 -2.40 -3.91 -1.02
CA LYS A 37 -2.28 -4.57 0.29
C LYS A 37 -3.26 -5.74 0.48
N VAL A 38 -4.28 -5.87 -0.37
CA VAL A 38 -5.19 -7.04 -0.31
C VAL A 38 -4.46 -8.37 -0.52
N ARG A 39 -3.30 -8.38 -1.19
CA ARG A 39 -2.45 -9.57 -1.33
C ARG A 39 -2.08 -10.15 0.02
N GLY A 40 -1.36 -9.38 0.82
CA GLY A 40 -0.95 -9.82 2.15
C GLY A 40 -2.12 -9.92 3.13
N LEU A 41 -3.13 -9.06 3.00
CA LEU A 41 -4.34 -9.14 3.80
C LEU A 41 -5.07 -10.48 3.58
N SER A 42 -5.19 -10.92 2.33
CA SER A 42 -5.80 -12.21 2.00
C SER A 42 -5.03 -13.38 2.61
N ALA A 43 -3.70 -13.38 2.53
CA ALA A 43 -2.86 -14.40 3.17
C ALA A 43 -3.03 -14.39 4.70
N HIS A 44 -2.96 -13.20 5.30
CA HIS A 44 -3.07 -13.03 6.76
C HIS A 44 -4.43 -13.47 7.29
N LEU A 45 -5.55 -13.02 6.70
CA LEU A 45 -6.89 -13.39 7.17
C LEU A 45 -7.19 -14.87 7.00
N LYS A 46 -6.64 -15.51 5.97
CA LYS A 46 -6.74 -16.96 5.80
C LYS A 46 -6.10 -17.69 6.97
N VAL A 47 -4.89 -17.30 7.38
CA VAL A 47 -4.20 -17.89 8.55
C VAL A 47 -4.99 -17.63 9.84
N LEU A 48 -5.55 -16.45 10.03
CA LEU A 48 -6.39 -16.14 11.19
C LEU A 48 -7.64 -17.01 11.23
N SER A 49 -8.33 -17.20 10.10
CA SER A 49 -9.51 -18.04 9.99
C SER A 49 -9.18 -19.52 10.29
N GLU A 50 -8.06 -20.04 9.77
CA GLU A 50 -7.58 -21.40 10.04
C GLU A 50 -7.22 -21.60 11.53
N ASN A 51 -6.84 -20.53 12.23
CA ASN A 51 -6.60 -20.53 13.68
C ASN A 51 -7.85 -20.25 14.53
N GLY A 52 -9.03 -20.25 13.93
CA GLY A 52 -10.31 -20.11 14.62
C GLY A 52 -10.68 -18.69 15.01
N ILE A 53 -10.04 -17.67 14.44
CA ILE A 53 -10.45 -16.27 14.61
C ILE A 53 -11.72 -16.03 13.78
N LEU A 54 -12.76 -15.54 14.42
CA LEU A 54 -14.09 -15.32 13.83
C LEU A 54 -14.38 -13.85 13.50
N SER A 55 -13.60 -12.95 14.08
CA SER A 55 -13.82 -11.50 13.93
C SER A 55 -12.49 -10.75 13.80
N VAL A 56 -12.45 -9.74 12.94
CA VAL A 56 -11.31 -8.86 12.79
C VAL A 56 -11.70 -7.39 12.89
N GLY A 57 -10.83 -6.60 13.50
CA GLY A 57 -10.93 -5.15 13.52
C GLY A 57 -9.86 -4.49 12.68
N VAL A 58 -10.22 -3.51 11.88
CA VAL A 58 -9.29 -2.69 11.09
C VAL A 58 -9.50 -1.21 11.36
N ILE A 59 -8.41 -0.45 11.44
CA ILE A 59 -8.47 1.01 11.52
C ILE A 59 -8.32 1.57 10.11
N SER A 60 -9.33 2.30 9.68
CA SER A 60 -9.32 3.05 8.42
C SER A 60 -9.15 4.54 8.68
N THR A 61 -8.55 5.24 7.73
CA THR A 61 -8.69 6.69 7.60
C THR A 61 -9.82 6.98 6.61
N LEU A 62 -10.30 8.21 6.60
CA LEU A 62 -11.42 8.65 5.75
C LEU A 62 -11.18 8.43 4.24
N VAL A 63 -9.92 8.33 3.83
CA VAL A 63 -9.49 8.19 2.43
C VAL A 63 -8.80 6.84 2.16
N SER A 64 -8.91 5.89 3.10
CA SER A 64 -8.26 4.59 3.00
C SER A 64 -9.25 3.51 2.60
N LYS A 65 -8.84 2.64 1.69
CA LYS A 65 -9.58 1.44 1.29
C LYS A 65 -9.38 0.25 2.24
N ALA A 66 -8.72 0.47 3.41
CA ALA A 66 -8.40 -0.62 4.34
C ALA A 66 -9.64 -1.34 4.88
N GLY A 67 -10.68 -0.60 5.28
CA GLY A 67 -11.95 -1.17 5.74
C GLY A 67 -12.65 -1.97 4.66
N TRP A 68 -12.79 -1.41 3.46
CA TRP A 68 -13.35 -2.11 2.30
C TRP A 68 -12.58 -3.39 1.99
N GLY A 69 -11.25 -3.31 1.87
CA GLY A 69 -10.42 -4.49 1.59
C GLY A 69 -10.55 -5.58 2.66
N THR A 70 -10.60 -5.18 3.93
CA THR A 70 -10.76 -6.15 5.02
C THR A 70 -12.14 -6.81 4.98
N ALA A 71 -13.22 -6.06 4.81
CA ALA A 71 -14.57 -6.61 4.70
C ALA A 71 -14.70 -7.55 3.49
N TYR A 72 -14.20 -7.12 2.31
CA TYR A 72 -14.22 -7.91 1.10
C TYR A 72 -13.51 -9.27 1.24
N ILE A 73 -12.35 -9.31 1.89
CA ILE A 73 -11.60 -10.56 2.11
C ILE A 73 -12.20 -11.40 3.25
N SER A 74 -12.77 -10.76 4.28
CA SER A 74 -13.37 -11.45 5.42
C SER A 74 -14.66 -12.18 5.06
N GLN A 75 -15.46 -11.64 4.15
CA GLN A 75 -16.77 -12.18 3.78
C GLN A 75 -16.73 -13.67 3.34
N PRO A 76 -15.90 -14.09 2.37
CA PRO A 76 -15.83 -15.52 1.97
C PRO A 76 -15.18 -16.42 3.02
N LEU A 77 -14.53 -15.87 4.03
CA LEU A 77 -13.98 -16.60 5.17
C LEU A 77 -14.99 -16.72 6.32
N ASN A 78 -16.20 -16.20 6.17
CA ASN A 78 -17.23 -16.12 7.21
C ASN A 78 -16.75 -15.39 8.49
N MET A 79 -15.85 -14.43 8.34
CA MET A 79 -15.33 -13.62 9.45
C MET A 79 -16.10 -12.30 9.52
N LYS A 80 -16.47 -11.86 10.72
CA LYS A 80 -16.99 -10.51 10.94
C LYS A 80 -15.86 -9.47 10.76
N CYS A 81 -16.14 -8.36 10.14
CA CYS A 81 -15.20 -7.26 9.96
C CYS A 81 -15.71 -5.99 10.62
N TYR A 82 -14.97 -5.47 11.58
CA TYR A 82 -15.21 -4.18 12.23
C TYR A 82 -14.28 -3.12 11.65
N ASN A 83 -14.84 -2.11 11.01
CA ASN A 83 -14.10 -1.00 10.44
C ASN A 83 -14.17 0.22 11.38
N PHE A 84 -13.07 0.47 12.10
CA PHE A 84 -12.95 1.60 13.02
C PHE A 84 -12.40 2.82 12.30
N TYR A 85 -13.09 3.94 12.42
CA TYR A 85 -12.65 5.21 11.85
C TYR A 85 -12.80 6.37 12.83
N PRO A 86 -11.92 7.40 12.71
CA PRO A 86 -12.02 8.55 13.59
C PRO A 86 -13.25 9.37 13.23
N ARG A 87 -14.11 9.66 14.23
CA ARG A 87 -15.22 10.58 14.08
C ARG A 87 -14.71 11.93 13.59
N SER A 88 -15.14 12.33 12.39
CA SER A 88 -14.79 13.61 11.80
C SER A 88 -16.00 14.54 11.94
N GLY A 89 -15.78 15.78 12.36
CA GLY A 89 -16.79 16.82 12.27
C GLY A 89 -16.93 17.42 10.86
N ARG A 90 -16.29 16.82 9.86
CA ARG A 90 -16.33 17.27 8.46
C ARG A 90 -17.30 16.42 7.70
N GLU A 91 -18.39 17.02 7.23
CA GLU A 91 -19.43 16.36 6.42
C GLU A 91 -19.03 16.18 4.94
N ASP A 92 -17.97 16.83 4.50
CA ASP A 92 -17.60 17.10 3.11
C ASP A 92 -16.49 16.18 2.55
N VAL A 93 -16.04 15.17 3.29
CA VAL A 93 -15.04 14.24 2.79
C VAL A 93 -15.73 13.01 2.18
N PRO A 94 -15.21 12.39 1.08
CA PRO A 94 -15.76 11.18 0.45
C PRO A 94 -15.67 9.93 1.36
N VAL A 95 -15.84 10.12 2.66
CA VAL A 95 -15.91 9.08 3.70
C VAL A 95 -16.98 8.06 3.38
N LYS A 96 -18.07 8.50 2.77
CA LYS A 96 -19.24 7.66 2.51
C LYS A 96 -18.96 6.58 1.47
N GLU A 97 -18.13 6.84 0.46
CA GLU A 97 -17.89 5.87 -0.61
C GLU A 97 -17.20 4.59 -0.09
N TYR A 98 -16.04 4.73 0.55
CA TYR A 98 -15.28 3.54 1.03
C TYR A 98 -15.92 2.86 2.25
N CYS A 99 -16.64 3.63 3.09
CA CYS A 99 -17.45 3.07 4.16
C CYS A 99 -18.64 2.28 3.58
N GLY A 100 -19.37 2.85 2.60
CA GLY A 100 -20.45 2.17 1.91
C GLY A 100 -19.99 0.87 1.23
N MET A 101 -18.88 0.91 0.51
CA MET A 101 -18.27 -0.30 -0.06
C MET A 101 -17.91 -1.33 1.01
N SER A 102 -17.43 -0.91 2.18
CA SER A 102 -17.17 -1.84 3.28
C SER A 102 -18.46 -2.47 3.81
N GLU A 103 -19.55 -1.70 3.93
CA GLU A 103 -20.86 -2.18 4.38
C GLU A 103 -21.49 -3.18 3.40
N GLU A 104 -21.35 -2.97 2.09
CA GLU A 104 -21.80 -3.91 1.06
C GLU A 104 -21.21 -5.31 1.22
N PHE A 105 -20.00 -5.41 1.79
CA PHE A 105 -19.35 -6.69 2.11
C PHE A 105 -19.50 -7.10 3.57
N GLY A 106 -20.49 -6.55 4.28
CA GLY A 106 -20.80 -6.91 5.66
C GLY A 106 -19.87 -6.28 6.70
N GLY A 107 -19.13 -5.24 6.34
CA GLY A 107 -18.28 -4.51 7.28
C GLY A 107 -19.10 -3.66 8.24
N ILE A 108 -18.89 -3.85 9.54
CA ILE A 108 -19.54 -3.11 10.62
C ILE A 108 -18.77 -1.82 10.86
N GLN A 109 -19.40 -0.68 10.60
CA GLN A 109 -18.77 0.62 10.79
C GLN A 109 -18.86 1.06 12.24
N VAL A 110 -17.72 1.40 12.84
CA VAL A 110 -17.63 1.89 14.22
C VAL A 110 -16.85 3.21 14.26
N ASP A 111 -17.56 4.30 14.52
CA ASP A 111 -16.90 5.59 14.71
C ASP A 111 -16.43 5.78 16.16
N LEU A 112 -15.16 6.11 16.33
CA LEU A 112 -14.58 6.38 17.62
C LEU A 112 -14.06 7.83 17.69
N THR A 113 -14.06 8.40 18.88
CA THR A 113 -13.50 9.74 19.10
C THR A 113 -12.06 9.80 18.61
N ASN A 114 -11.77 10.78 17.75
CA ASN A 114 -10.44 10.98 17.19
C ASN A 114 -9.40 11.23 18.28
N THR A 115 -8.33 10.44 18.29
CA THR A 115 -7.23 10.52 19.25
C THR A 115 -5.91 10.13 18.58
N ARG A 116 -4.80 10.18 19.33
CA ARG A 116 -3.50 9.66 18.83
C ARG A 116 -3.62 8.19 18.44
N GLY A 117 -2.95 7.78 17.38
CA GLY A 117 -3.10 6.47 16.76
C GLY A 117 -2.99 5.27 17.70
N SER A 118 -2.06 5.28 18.68
CA SER A 118 -1.94 4.21 19.68
C SER A 118 -3.17 4.14 20.61
N ILE A 119 -3.66 5.28 21.07
CA ILE A 119 -4.87 5.35 21.94
C ILE A 119 -6.09 4.90 21.15
N PHE A 120 -6.20 5.30 19.88
CA PHE A 120 -7.29 4.89 19.00
C PHE A 120 -7.30 3.38 18.82
N TRP A 121 -6.15 2.77 18.57
CA TRP A 121 -6.00 1.33 18.43
C TRP A 121 -6.43 0.57 19.69
N HIS A 122 -6.01 1.02 20.87
CA HIS A 122 -6.42 0.41 22.15
C HIS A 122 -7.92 0.52 22.39
N ARG A 123 -8.56 1.64 22.00
CA ARG A 123 -10.02 1.80 22.10
C ARG A 123 -10.76 0.87 21.16
N ALA A 124 -10.27 0.72 19.92
CA ALA A 124 -10.83 -0.23 18.96
C ALA A 124 -10.71 -1.66 19.46
N LYS A 125 -9.55 -2.05 19.98
CA LYS A 125 -9.35 -3.38 20.57
C LYS A 125 -10.25 -3.64 21.79
N LYS A 126 -10.41 -2.63 22.65
CA LYS A 126 -11.33 -2.71 23.78
C LYS A 126 -12.78 -2.91 23.30
N TYR A 127 -13.22 -2.15 22.30
CA TYR A 127 -14.54 -2.32 21.70
C TYR A 127 -14.77 -3.76 21.25
N LEU A 128 -13.82 -4.36 20.52
CA LEU A 128 -13.92 -5.75 20.08
C LEU A 128 -14.05 -6.70 21.28
N SER A 129 -13.24 -6.53 22.34
CA SER A 129 -13.29 -7.39 23.52
C SER A 129 -14.60 -7.28 24.32
N GLU A 130 -15.38 -6.24 24.10
CA GLU A 130 -16.69 -6.04 24.72
C GLU A 130 -17.85 -6.57 23.86
N HIS A 131 -17.61 -6.86 22.56
CA HIS A 131 -18.64 -7.24 21.60
C HIS A 131 -18.42 -8.63 20.95
N GLU A 132 -17.26 -9.24 21.18
CA GLU A 132 -16.89 -10.53 20.61
C GLU A 132 -16.36 -11.49 21.70
N ASP A 133 -16.72 -12.76 21.61
CA ASP A 133 -16.45 -13.80 22.62
C ASP A 133 -15.00 -14.35 22.58
N GLY A 134 -13.99 -13.50 22.46
CA GLY A 134 -12.58 -13.88 22.58
C GLY A 134 -11.91 -14.44 21.31
N HIS A 135 -12.65 -14.70 20.24
CA HIS A 135 -12.12 -15.19 18.96
C HIS A 135 -11.96 -14.05 17.94
N PHE A 136 -11.28 -12.98 18.34
CA PHE A 136 -11.08 -11.82 17.50
C PHE A 136 -9.60 -11.40 17.42
N GLU A 137 -9.24 -10.73 16.33
CA GLU A 137 -7.94 -10.09 16.15
C GLU A 137 -8.10 -8.63 15.74
N MET A 138 -7.31 -7.75 16.35
CA MET A 138 -7.20 -6.34 15.94
C MET A 138 -6.00 -6.19 15.03
N LEU A 139 -6.25 -5.94 13.75
CA LEU A 139 -5.20 -5.82 12.74
C LEU A 139 -4.25 -4.66 13.05
N THR A 140 -3.02 -4.78 12.59
CA THR A 140 -1.98 -3.78 12.82
C THR A 140 -2.37 -2.43 12.20
N HIS A 141 -1.99 -1.36 12.87
CA HIS A 141 -2.25 0.00 12.41
C HIS A 141 -1.70 0.22 11.00
N HIS A 142 -2.52 0.76 10.10
CA HIS A 142 -2.21 0.95 8.68
C HIS A 142 -1.98 -0.35 7.87
N LEU A 143 -2.46 -1.50 8.34
CA LEU A 143 -2.24 -2.81 7.71
C LEU A 143 -0.75 -3.05 7.40
N LYS A 144 0.11 -2.86 8.43
CA LYS A 144 1.53 -3.18 8.34
C LYS A 144 1.75 -4.66 8.56
N LEU A 145 1.24 -5.48 7.65
CA LEU A 145 1.32 -6.93 7.72
C LEU A 145 2.62 -7.43 7.10
N GLN A 146 3.22 -8.44 7.72
CA GLN A 146 4.40 -9.12 7.20
C GLN A 146 4.09 -9.83 5.89
N GLU A 147 2.92 -10.43 5.79
CA GLU A 147 2.41 -11.10 4.59
C GLU A 147 2.32 -10.12 3.42
N THR A 148 2.03 -8.83 3.67
CA THR A 148 2.03 -7.82 2.60
C THR A 148 3.45 -7.61 2.03
N ILE A 149 4.49 -7.66 2.86
CA ILE A 149 5.88 -7.55 2.41
C ILE A 149 6.24 -8.78 1.57
N VAL A 150 5.94 -9.98 2.08
CA VAL A 150 6.22 -11.25 1.40
C VAL A 150 5.53 -11.33 0.04
N GLU A 151 4.22 -11.07 0.01
CA GLU A 151 3.42 -11.14 -1.21
C GLU A 151 3.83 -10.06 -2.25
N THR A 152 4.20 -8.86 -1.77
CA THR A 152 4.71 -7.82 -2.68
C THR A 152 6.08 -8.19 -3.24
N ALA A 153 6.97 -8.78 -2.43
CA ALA A 153 8.27 -9.26 -2.91
C ALA A 153 8.10 -10.37 -3.96
N ALA A 154 7.21 -11.33 -3.69
CA ALA A 154 6.90 -12.39 -4.66
C ALA A 154 6.32 -11.83 -5.97
N GLU A 155 5.44 -10.81 -5.89
CA GLU A 155 4.90 -10.16 -7.09
C GLU A 155 5.98 -9.38 -7.85
N PHE A 156 6.92 -8.75 -7.14
CA PHE A 156 8.06 -8.10 -7.79
C PHE A 156 8.90 -9.14 -8.59
N CYS A 157 9.22 -10.28 -7.97
CA CYS A 157 9.98 -11.35 -8.66
C CYS A 157 9.25 -11.84 -9.91
N ARG A 158 7.94 -12.11 -9.81
CA ARG A 158 7.10 -12.49 -10.97
C ARG A 158 7.07 -11.41 -12.05
N THR A 159 7.04 -10.15 -11.62
CA THR A 159 7.06 -8.99 -12.52
C THR A 159 8.34 -8.93 -13.34
N ILE A 160 9.49 -9.08 -12.69
CA ILE A 160 10.79 -9.07 -13.38
C ILE A 160 10.94 -10.29 -14.33
N GLU A 161 10.50 -11.45 -13.88
CA GLU A 161 10.51 -12.66 -14.70
C GLU A 161 9.64 -12.51 -15.97
N ALA A 162 8.42 -11.99 -15.81
CA ALA A 162 7.49 -11.80 -16.92
C ALA A 162 7.90 -10.65 -17.87
N TRP A 163 8.48 -9.60 -17.33
CA TRP A 163 8.94 -8.45 -18.11
C TRP A 163 10.24 -8.75 -18.87
N GLY A 164 11.12 -9.56 -18.29
CA GLY A 164 12.41 -9.92 -18.89
C GLY A 164 13.47 -8.80 -18.80
N GLU A 165 13.13 -7.67 -18.16
CA GLU A 165 14.02 -6.52 -17.93
C GLU A 165 14.08 -6.21 -16.43
N PHE A 166 15.10 -5.47 -16.02
CA PHE A 166 15.23 -4.99 -14.66
C PHE A 166 15.21 -3.45 -14.63
N PRO A 167 14.40 -2.81 -13.81
CA PRO A 167 14.33 -1.34 -13.76
C PRO A 167 15.63 -0.74 -13.20
N SER A 168 16.10 0.34 -13.80
CA SER A 168 17.18 1.16 -13.24
C SER A 168 16.66 2.14 -12.18
N THR A 169 15.40 2.58 -12.35
CA THR A 169 14.72 3.44 -11.37
C THR A 169 13.31 2.93 -11.09
N ILE A 170 12.94 2.85 -9.80
CA ILE A 170 11.57 2.56 -9.37
C ILE A 170 11.01 3.75 -8.61
N ILE A 171 9.83 4.22 -9.02
CA ILE A 171 9.06 5.25 -8.31
C ILE A 171 7.87 4.56 -7.63
N ILE A 172 7.73 4.75 -6.32
CA ILE A 172 6.69 4.09 -5.54
C ILE A 172 6.02 5.05 -4.53
N PRO A 173 4.67 5.13 -4.49
CA PRO A 173 3.99 5.90 -3.45
C PRO A 173 4.16 5.28 -2.06
N VAL A 174 4.45 6.11 -1.07
CA VAL A 174 4.73 5.70 0.31
C VAL A 174 3.73 6.29 1.28
N GLY A 175 2.77 5.46 1.72
CA GLY A 175 1.94 5.71 2.90
C GLY A 175 2.60 5.13 4.16
N SER A 176 2.27 3.91 4.53
CA SER A 176 2.91 3.19 5.66
C SER A 176 4.32 2.69 5.35
N GLY A 177 4.67 2.54 4.07
CA GLY A 177 5.93 1.99 3.59
C GLY A 177 5.96 0.46 3.41
N THR A 178 4.88 -0.26 3.76
CA THR A 178 4.85 -1.72 3.71
C THR A 178 5.05 -2.28 2.30
N ILE A 179 4.41 -1.68 1.28
CA ILE A 179 4.59 -2.08 -0.13
C ILE A 179 6.02 -1.78 -0.59
N CYS A 180 6.54 -0.60 -0.24
CA CYS A 180 7.92 -0.23 -0.56
C CYS A 180 8.92 -1.23 0.05
N ALA A 181 8.71 -1.64 1.31
CA ALA A 181 9.54 -2.68 1.94
C ALA A 181 9.46 -4.03 1.17
N GLY A 182 8.29 -4.40 0.66
CA GLY A 182 8.12 -5.58 -0.18
C GLY A 182 8.87 -5.47 -1.51
N VAL A 183 8.80 -4.33 -2.20
CA VAL A 183 9.56 -4.09 -3.43
C VAL A 183 11.07 -4.18 -3.18
N LEU A 184 11.57 -3.54 -2.12
CA LEU A 184 12.98 -3.64 -1.72
C LEU A 184 13.39 -5.10 -1.46
N SER A 185 12.57 -5.87 -0.73
CA SER A 185 12.80 -7.31 -0.50
C SER A 185 12.81 -8.12 -1.79
N GLY A 186 11.94 -7.79 -2.74
CA GLY A 186 11.89 -8.43 -4.05
C GLY A 186 13.12 -8.11 -4.92
N ILE A 187 13.63 -6.88 -4.87
CA ILE A 187 14.89 -6.50 -5.54
C ILE A 187 16.03 -7.38 -5.04
N GLU A 188 16.16 -7.55 -3.74
CA GLU A 188 17.20 -8.36 -3.14
C GLU A 188 17.09 -9.83 -3.57
N GLN A 189 15.88 -10.40 -3.57
CA GLN A 189 15.64 -11.79 -4.00
C GLN A 189 16.00 -12.02 -5.46
N THR A 190 15.71 -11.06 -6.35
CA THR A 190 16.02 -11.16 -7.78
C THR A 190 17.47 -10.84 -8.09
N SER A 191 18.16 -10.08 -7.24
CA SER A 191 19.57 -9.66 -7.41
C SER A 191 20.55 -10.76 -7.01
N THR A 192 20.11 -11.79 -6.31
CA THR A 192 20.98 -12.88 -5.82
C THR A 192 21.76 -13.53 -6.98
N GLY A 193 23.07 -13.36 -6.97
CA GLY A 193 23.98 -13.85 -8.00
C GLY A 193 24.30 -12.89 -9.16
N LYS A 194 23.68 -11.70 -9.21
CA LYS A 194 23.97 -10.64 -10.20
C LYS A 194 24.73 -9.50 -9.52
N LYS A 195 26.02 -9.42 -9.75
CA LYS A 195 26.96 -8.53 -9.03
C LYS A 195 26.74 -7.00 -9.21
N HIS A 196 25.80 -6.51 -10.06
CA HIS A 196 25.79 -5.09 -10.44
C HIS A 196 24.37 -4.51 -10.69
N LEU A 197 23.35 -4.97 -9.98
CA LEU A 197 22.02 -4.32 -10.14
C LEU A 197 21.93 -3.10 -9.20
N THR A 198 22.36 -1.94 -9.71
CA THR A 198 22.10 -0.64 -9.10
C THR A 198 20.71 -0.18 -9.50
N CYS A 199 19.68 -0.57 -8.76
CA CYS A 199 18.33 -0.05 -8.97
C CYS A 199 18.07 1.08 -7.95
N LYS A 200 17.83 2.29 -8.42
CA LYS A 200 17.43 3.41 -7.58
C LYS A 200 15.95 3.27 -7.23
N VAL A 201 15.61 3.25 -5.95
CA VAL A 201 14.22 3.24 -5.49
C VAL A 201 13.88 4.58 -4.84
N ILE A 202 12.88 5.27 -5.37
CA ILE A 202 12.42 6.57 -4.88
C ILE A 202 11.01 6.39 -4.31
N GLY A 203 10.93 6.43 -2.97
CA GLY A 203 9.67 6.39 -2.24
C GLY A 203 9.07 7.78 -2.09
N VAL A 204 7.98 8.08 -2.80
CA VAL A 204 7.30 9.38 -2.71
C VAL A 204 6.23 9.34 -1.63
N THR A 205 6.36 10.17 -0.60
CA THR A 205 5.42 10.17 0.54
C THR A 205 4.04 10.71 0.16
N ALA A 206 3.00 10.20 0.81
CA ALA A 206 1.62 10.66 0.63
C ALA A 206 1.34 12.02 1.32
N THR A 207 2.33 12.57 2.04
CA THR A 207 2.22 13.87 2.73
C THR A 207 3.56 14.57 2.82
N LYS A 208 3.55 15.90 2.73
CA LYS A 208 4.73 16.75 2.96
C LYS A 208 5.18 16.79 4.43
N ASP A 209 4.27 16.44 5.36
CA ASP A 209 4.48 16.54 6.80
C ASP A 209 5.10 15.26 7.39
N VAL A 210 6.14 14.73 6.74
CA VAL A 210 6.83 13.51 7.18
C VAL A 210 8.32 13.77 7.36
N ASP A 211 8.89 13.08 8.33
CA ASP A 211 10.34 12.95 8.49
C ASP A 211 10.82 11.84 7.54
N GLU A 212 11.57 12.22 6.51
CA GLU A 212 12.05 11.33 5.44
C GLU A 212 13.01 10.29 5.97
N ASP A 213 13.96 10.68 6.82
CA ASP A 213 14.97 9.78 7.38
C ASP A 213 14.33 8.74 8.29
N ARG A 214 13.40 9.17 9.14
CA ARG A 214 12.65 8.27 10.01
C ARG A 214 11.77 7.32 9.19
N ARG A 215 11.17 7.80 8.11
CA ARG A 215 10.36 6.98 7.20
C ARG A 215 11.23 5.96 6.48
N ARG A 216 12.34 6.41 5.92
CA ARG A 216 13.33 5.56 5.26
C ARG A 216 13.83 4.46 6.20
N ALA A 217 14.28 4.81 7.41
CA ALA A 217 14.73 3.84 8.41
C ALA A 217 13.66 2.80 8.78
N SER A 218 12.39 3.22 8.91
CA SER A 218 11.26 2.32 9.19
C SER A 218 11.00 1.32 8.05
N ILE A 219 11.13 1.75 6.79
CA ILE A 219 10.94 0.90 5.61
C ILE A 219 12.07 -0.12 5.51
N ILE A 220 13.31 0.31 5.66
CA ILE A 220 14.50 -0.55 5.65
C ILE A 220 14.39 -1.62 6.74
N LYS A 221 14.03 -1.22 7.97
CA LYS A 221 13.83 -2.17 9.06
C LYS A 221 12.79 -3.23 8.73
N ALA A 222 11.67 -2.84 8.10
CA ALA A 222 10.61 -3.76 7.71
C ALA A 222 11.08 -4.73 6.62
N ALA A 223 11.84 -4.25 5.63
CA ALA A 223 12.42 -5.09 4.58
C ALA A 223 13.46 -6.07 5.13
N ASN A 224 14.35 -5.62 6.02
CA ASN A 224 15.44 -6.45 6.61
C ASN A 224 14.94 -7.62 7.44
N VAL A 225 13.73 -7.56 8.00
CA VAL A 225 13.12 -8.70 8.69
C VAL A 225 12.94 -9.90 7.75
N HIS A 226 12.79 -9.66 6.44
CA HIS A 226 12.53 -10.72 5.45
C HIS A 226 13.76 -11.23 4.69
N VAL A 227 14.77 -10.39 4.48
CA VAL A 227 15.94 -10.73 3.65
C VAL A 227 17.25 -10.90 4.43
N GLY A 228 17.24 -10.70 5.73
CA GLY A 228 18.47 -10.73 6.55
C GLY A 228 19.29 -9.44 6.44
N SER A 229 20.57 -9.49 6.81
CA SER A 229 21.35 -8.30 7.15
C SER A 229 22.16 -7.67 6.00
N MET A 230 22.06 -8.15 4.76
CA MET A 230 22.91 -7.66 3.66
C MET A 230 22.05 -7.08 2.54
N PHE A 231 22.00 -5.76 2.47
CA PHE A 231 21.10 -5.02 1.59
C PHE A 231 21.87 -3.97 0.78
N ASP A 232 22.30 -4.32 -0.43
CA ASP A 232 22.92 -3.35 -1.34
C ASP A 232 21.90 -2.32 -1.88
N ALA A 233 20.63 -2.71 -2.02
CA ALA A 233 19.57 -1.80 -2.44
C ALA A 233 19.30 -0.65 -1.45
N ILE A 234 19.70 -0.76 -0.18
CA ILE A 234 19.60 0.32 0.81
C ILE A 234 20.38 1.57 0.41
N ASN A 235 21.52 1.39 -0.24
CA ASN A 235 22.39 2.50 -0.66
C ASN A 235 21.76 3.34 -1.78
N HIS A 236 20.79 2.75 -2.52
CA HIS A 236 20.09 3.38 -3.64
C HIS A 236 18.62 3.67 -3.35
N PHE A 237 18.18 3.54 -2.08
CA PHE A 237 16.84 3.86 -1.66
C PHE A 237 16.78 5.25 -1.00
N GLU A 238 15.91 6.08 -1.50
CA GLU A 238 15.60 7.39 -0.92
C GLU A 238 14.09 7.56 -0.70
N VAL A 239 13.74 8.39 0.26
CA VAL A 239 12.37 8.84 0.49
C VAL A 239 12.30 10.33 0.24
N VAL A 240 11.36 10.75 -0.59
CA VAL A 240 11.14 12.15 -0.95
C VAL A 240 9.72 12.57 -0.59
N LYS A 241 9.55 13.88 -0.33
CA LYS A 241 8.25 14.45 0.00
C LYS A 241 7.44 14.76 -1.24
N THR A 242 6.13 14.47 -1.15
CA THR A 242 5.16 15.15 -2.02
C THR A 242 5.04 16.63 -1.66
N TYR A 243 4.46 17.42 -2.56
CA TYR A 243 4.17 18.84 -2.31
C TYR A 243 2.89 19.06 -1.47
N ARG A 244 2.09 18.03 -1.23
CA ARG A 244 0.73 18.09 -0.68
C ARG A 244 0.65 17.60 0.75
N ALA A 245 -0.31 18.13 1.51
CA ALA A 245 -0.70 17.58 2.80
C ALA A 245 -1.45 16.24 2.61
N TYR A 246 -1.56 15.43 3.69
CA TYR A 246 -2.19 14.11 3.62
C TYR A 246 -3.64 14.17 3.09
N MET A 247 -4.45 15.09 3.63
CA MET A 247 -5.86 15.27 3.27
C MET A 247 -6.08 16.21 2.08
N GLU A 248 -5.05 16.49 1.30
CA GLU A 248 -5.11 17.28 0.08
C GLU A 248 -4.95 16.35 -1.13
N PRO A 249 -6.03 16.05 -1.87
CA PRO A 249 -5.97 15.18 -3.04
C PRO A 249 -5.32 15.90 -4.23
N VAL A 250 -4.87 15.14 -5.20
CA VAL A 250 -4.56 15.68 -6.53
C VAL A 250 -5.89 15.91 -7.26
N SER A 251 -6.28 17.17 -7.39
CA SER A 251 -7.57 17.55 -8.01
C SER A 251 -7.62 17.35 -9.52
N ARG A 252 -6.47 17.48 -10.20
CA ARG A 252 -6.30 17.22 -11.63
C ARG A 252 -5.25 16.15 -11.82
N ASN A 253 -5.70 14.90 -11.82
CA ASN A 253 -4.83 13.78 -12.11
C ASN A 253 -4.41 13.80 -13.59
N THR A 254 -3.11 13.88 -13.83
CA THR A 254 -2.50 13.87 -15.18
C THR A 254 -2.04 12.47 -15.58
N SER A 255 -2.18 11.46 -14.71
CA SER A 255 -1.79 10.09 -15.04
C SER A 255 -2.68 9.53 -16.16
N PRO A 256 -2.11 8.84 -17.14
CA PRO A 256 -2.84 8.21 -18.24
C PRO A 256 -3.51 6.88 -17.83
N PHE A 257 -3.43 6.50 -16.57
CA PHE A 257 -4.04 5.32 -15.95
C PHE A 257 -4.73 5.71 -14.63
N PRO A 258 -5.66 4.88 -14.13
CA PRO A 258 -6.30 5.13 -12.84
C PRO A 258 -5.28 5.19 -11.69
N CYS A 259 -5.32 6.29 -10.93
CA CYS A 259 -4.48 6.54 -9.76
C CYS A 259 -5.33 7.00 -8.59
N ASN A 260 -5.02 6.51 -7.40
CA ASN A 260 -5.64 7.02 -6.19
C ASN A 260 -5.22 8.48 -5.94
N PRO A 261 -6.16 9.44 -5.83
CA PRO A 261 -5.84 10.87 -5.73
C PRO A 261 -5.09 11.25 -4.43
N TRP A 262 -5.18 10.41 -3.40
CA TRP A 262 -4.59 10.64 -2.08
C TRP A 262 -3.17 10.08 -1.94
N TYR A 263 -2.78 9.12 -2.81
CA TYR A 263 -1.50 8.41 -2.74
C TYR A 263 -0.78 8.39 -4.10
N ASP A 264 -1.25 7.59 -5.04
CA ASP A 264 -0.54 7.28 -6.27
C ASP A 264 -0.44 8.50 -7.21
N ALA A 265 -1.51 9.28 -7.32
CA ALA A 265 -1.51 10.49 -8.12
C ALA A 265 -0.52 11.55 -7.59
N LYS A 266 -0.24 11.57 -6.27
CA LYS A 266 0.80 12.46 -5.70
C LYS A 266 2.21 12.02 -6.09
N ALA A 267 2.45 10.71 -6.18
CA ALA A 267 3.74 10.20 -6.63
C ALA A 267 3.92 10.41 -8.14
N TRP A 268 2.83 10.29 -8.92
CA TRP A 268 2.86 10.63 -10.34
C TRP A 268 3.11 12.12 -10.58
N GLU A 269 2.42 13.00 -9.84
CA GLU A 269 2.65 14.45 -9.88
C GLU A 269 4.11 14.81 -9.53
N TRP A 270 4.70 14.13 -8.56
CA TRP A 270 6.11 14.31 -8.21
C TRP A 270 7.03 13.89 -9.37
N LEU A 271 6.75 12.74 -10.00
CA LEU A 271 7.51 12.24 -11.16
C LEU A 271 7.40 13.21 -12.35
N ASP A 272 6.19 13.66 -12.69
CA ASP A 272 5.89 14.61 -13.74
C ASP A 272 6.70 15.92 -13.54
N ASN A 273 6.60 16.53 -12.37
CA ASN A 273 7.35 17.74 -12.02
C ASN A 273 8.87 17.52 -12.02
N SER A 274 9.33 16.35 -11.57
CA SER A 274 10.76 16.01 -11.53
C SER A 274 11.35 15.96 -12.94
N ILE A 275 10.66 15.30 -13.87
CA ILE A 275 11.09 15.23 -15.28
C ILE A 275 11.00 16.61 -15.94
N ALA A 276 9.94 17.36 -15.73
CA ALA A 276 9.77 18.71 -16.27
C ALA A 276 10.85 19.69 -15.78
N ALA A 277 11.35 19.50 -14.54
CA ALA A 277 12.48 20.25 -14.00
C ALA A 277 13.86 19.82 -14.54
N GLY A 278 13.91 18.83 -15.44
CA GLY A 278 15.13 18.34 -16.08
C GLY A 278 15.93 17.32 -15.24
N ASN A 279 15.34 16.77 -14.17
CA ASN A 279 16.00 15.74 -13.39
C ASN A 279 16.21 14.47 -14.24
N GLN A 280 17.43 13.93 -14.18
CA GLN A 280 17.76 12.70 -14.88
C GLN A 280 17.36 11.49 -14.03
N LEU A 281 16.62 10.55 -14.64
CA LEU A 281 16.31 9.25 -14.07
C LEU A 281 16.94 8.20 -14.96
N ASP A 282 17.58 7.20 -14.36
CA ASP A 282 18.17 6.09 -15.11
C ASP A 282 17.05 5.18 -15.63
N GLU A 283 17.10 4.88 -16.92
CA GLU A 283 16.11 4.04 -17.60
C GLU A 283 16.55 2.55 -17.60
N PRO A 284 15.60 1.60 -17.56
CA PRO A 284 14.12 1.78 -17.56
C PRO A 284 13.57 2.32 -16.23
N VAL A 285 12.59 3.21 -16.32
CA VAL A 285 11.86 3.75 -15.15
C VAL A 285 10.57 2.96 -14.96
N LEU A 286 10.37 2.39 -13.76
CA LEU A 286 9.17 1.68 -13.37
C LEU A 286 8.39 2.47 -12.30
N PHE A 287 7.17 2.85 -12.61
CA PHE A 287 6.22 3.38 -11.64
C PHE A 287 5.38 2.25 -11.06
N TRP A 288 5.41 2.06 -9.76
CA TRP A 288 4.66 1.01 -9.07
C TRP A 288 3.32 1.58 -8.57
N ASN A 289 2.24 1.43 -9.37
CA ASN A 289 0.91 1.93 -9.03
C ASN A 289 0.20 1.02 -8.01
N ILE A 290 0.01 1.48 -6.78
CA ILE A 290 -0.50 0.68 -5.66
C ILE A 290 -2.03 0.60 -5.67
N GLY A 291 -2.72 1.65 -6.16
CA GLY A 291 -4.16 1.73 -6.11
C GLY A 291 -4.78 2.80 -7.03
N SER A 292 -6.06 2.68 -7.26
CA SER A 292 -6.84 3.61 -8.09
C SER A 292 -8.11 4.09 -7.38
#